data_23d75b54b95a7de27bd91b8105b60b88
#
_entry.id   23d75b54b95a7de27bd91b8105b60b88
#
_cell.length_a   1.000
_cell.length_b   1.000
_cell.length_c   1.000
_cell.angle_alpha   90.00
_cell.angle_beta   90.00
_cell.angle_gamma   90.00
#
_symmetry.space_group_name_H-M   'P 1'
#
loop_
_entity.id
_entity.type
_entity.pdbx_description
1 polymer ?
#
loop_
_entity_poly.entity_id
_entity_poly.type
_entity_poly.pdbx_seq_one_letter_code
_entity_poly.pdbx_strand_id
1 'polypeptide(L)'
;MNLSKSLQDNITMVSELLPLDKSFDIISRRLKLCHMDCFFLGINGYLDSRVLHNLFADLQNISFASVDQLKNQSSEVIREHLMNSIPAAQVKYSDDWNELLKNLLSGPFLLFFEGVDKGFVIDIRTYPARSIKEPENEKTIRGSKDGFVETLLFNANLIRRRIRSPKLVFEITNVGTQSKTDVALAYLKDEADSRLLEQVRNKLSHLNVSALTMGTQSMEELLVPRKWYHPLPSLFRTERPDVACSYLLEGYILLLVDTTPSVLILPASIFQHSQSPEDYYKPPLTGNYIRFYRFLCVLISLFLLPVFLLLSTNPQLLPAGISLLPTGEMSPLRIFIYVLFAELALDLFRYSSSHTPDGFSGALSIVGGLLIGDVAVKLQWASSEIIFYAAATVLASLSLSSIELSDAIRMYRLFLLLCTGIGILAPTPPTLPLPAGLIGFLTGCIFIVLSVITTPAPFGRSYFWPLIPFNREAMRSVLFRYPAKRKQPPQIWNRK
;
A
#
# COMPACT_ATOMS: atom_id res chain seq x y z
N MET A 1 13.38 -25.38 23.19
CA MET A 1 13.51 -26.70 22.49
C MET A 1 14.98 -26.80 22.06
N ASN A 2 15.65 -27.88 22.44
CA ASN A 2 17.08 -28.04 22.13
C ASN A 2 17.27 -28.75 20.78
N LEU A 3 18.39 -28.51 20.14
CA LEU A 3 18.78 -29.12 18.88
C LEU A 3 19.12 -30.63 19.11
N SER A 4 18.78 -31.46 18.11
CA SER A 4 19.17 -32.88 18.08
C SER A 4 20.52 -33.05 17.41
N LYS A 5 21.24 -34.16 17.74
CA LYS A 5 22.44 -34.57 17.01
C LYS A 5 22.13 -35.11 15.62
N SER A 6 20.90 -35.60 15.41
CA SER A 6 20.44 -36.09 14.12
C SER A 6 20.06 -34.91 13.21
N LEU A 7 20.72 -34.80 12.06
CA LEU A 7 20.43 -33.78 11.06
C LEU A 7 18.99 -33.92 10.53
N GLN A 8 18.52 -35.16 10.41
CA GLN A 8 17.14 -35.42 9.90
C GLN A 8 16.09 -34.90 10.86
N ASP A 9 16.27 -35.06 12.19
CA ASP A 9 15.33 -34.52 13.19
C ASP A 9 15.31 -33.00 13.15
N ASN A 10 16.46 -32.37 13.00
CA ASN A 10 16.59 -30.92 12.88
C ASN A 10 15.91 -30.39 11.62
N ILE A 11 16.03 -31.09 10.48
CA ILE A 11 15.35 -30.72 9.24
C ILE A 11 13.82 -30.81 9.41
N THR A 12 13.34 -31.87 10.06
CA THR A 12 11.91 -32.05 10.35
C THR A 12 11.40 -30.91 11.23
N MET A 13 12.12 -30.57 12.28
CA MET A 13 11.79 -29.46 13.17
C MET A 13 11.76 -28.11 12.43
N VAL A 14 12.74 -27.83 11.56
CA VAL A 14 12.75 -26.64 10.73
C VAL A 14 11.51 -26.55 9.83
N SER A 15 11.11 -27.69 9.23
CA SER A 15 9.92 -27.74 8.35
C SER A 15 8.61 -27.52 9.11
N GLU A 16 8.57 -27.85 10.41
CA GLU A 16 7.40 -27.52 11.26
C GLU A 16 7.38 -26.04 11.68
N LEU A 17 8.55 -25.46 11.96
CA LEU A 17 8.68 -24.08 12.44
C LEU A 17 8.62 -23.05 11.33
N LEU A 18 9.08 -23.38 10.12
CA LEU A 18 9.16 -22.48 8.97
C LEU A 18 8.39 -23.06 7.77
N PRO A 19 7.75 -22.22 6.97
CA PRO A 19 7.01 -22.64 5.77
C PRO A 19 7.96 -22.88 4.57
N LEU A 20 8.90 -23.83 4.68
CA LEU A 20 9.95 -24.06 3.68
C LEU A 20 9.40 -24.33 2.28
N ASP A 21 8.30 -25.09 2.20
CA ASP A 21 7.68 -25.49 0.90
C ASP A 21 6.83 -24.37 0.27
N LYS A 22 6.53 -23.31 1.01
CA LYS A 22 5.61 -22.26 0.57
C LYS A 22 6.25 -20.90 0.39
N SER A 23 7.30 -20.61 1.15
CA SER A 23 7.89 -19.27 1.20
C SER A 23 9.18 -19.23 0.38
N PHE A 24 9.14 -18.55 -0.78
CA PHE A 24 10.27 -18.47 -1.72
C PHE A 24 11.47 -17.67 -1.18
N ASP A 25 11.26 -16.87 -0.15
CA ASP A 25 12.31 -16.08 0.48
C ASP A 25 13.18 -16.89 1.46
N ILE A 26 12.80 -18.13 1.77
CA ILE A 26 13.59 -19.01 2.63
C ILE A 26 14.27 -20.07 1.76
N ILE A 27 15.61 -20.08 1.78
CA ILE A 27 16.41 -21.06 1.05
C ILE A 27 16.91 -22.11 2.02
N SER A 28 16.67 -23.38 1.68
CA SER A 28 17.20 -24.52 2.39
C SER A 28 17.87 -25.50 1.43
N ARG A 29 19.01 -26.07 1.83
CA ARG A 29 19.73 -27.04 1.00
C ARG A 29 20.54 -28.01 1.86
N ARG A 30 20.52 -29.30 1.50
CA ARG A 30 21.47 -30.29 2.00
C ARG A 30 22.76 -30.20 1.21
N LEU A 31 23.89 -30.17 1.90
CA LEU A 31 25.23 -30.03 1.35
C LEU A 31 26.16 -31.00 2.06
N LYS A 32 27.34 -31.23 1.48
CA LYS A 32 28.47 -31.82 2.17
C LYS A 32 29.57 -30.79 2.34
N LEU A 33 29.83 -30.41 3.57
CA LEU A 33 30.87 -29.44 3.93
C LEU A 33 31.78 -30.09 4.95
N CYS A 34 33.08 -29.88 4.85
CA CYS A 34 34.08 -30.52 5.73
C CYS A 34 33.90 -32.05 5.78
N HIS A 35 33.54 -32.70 4.68
CA HIS A 35 33.22 -34.14 4.55
C HIS A 35 32.06 -34.63 5.42
N MET A 36 31.30 -33.75 6.05
CA MET A 36 30.12 -34.06 6.87
C MET A 36 28.83 -33.65 6.13
N ASP A 37 27.76 -34.41 6.36
CA ASP A 37 26.43 -33.99 5.90
C ASP A 37 26.00 -32.75 6.66
N CYS A 38 25.53 -31.75 5.93
CA CYS A 38 25.17 -30.45 6.47
C CYS A 38 23.85 -29.97 5.87
N PHE A 39 23.11 -29.24 6.66
CA PHE A 39 21.91 -28.53 6.20
C PHE A 39 22.10 -27.01 6.32
N PHE A 40 21.95 -26.35 5.18
CA PHE A 40 22.03 -24.91 5.05
C PHE A 40 20.63 -24.31 5.09
N LEU A 41 20.46 -23.21 5.82
CA LEU A 41 19.21 -22.46 5.91
C LEU A 41 19.52 -20.96 5.89
N GLY A 42 18.90 -20.20 4.96
CA GLY A 42 19.16 -18.79 4.79
C GLY A 42 17.95 -18.03 4.22
N ILE A 43 17.98 -16.71 4.29
CA ILE A 43 17.00 -15.84 3.66
C ILE A 43 17.51 -15.39 2.29
N ASN A 44 16.72 -15.59 1.25
CA ASN A 44 17.04 -15.21 -0.11
C ASN A 44 17.22 -13.70 -0.23
N GLY A 45 18.30 -13.28 -0.87
CA GLY A 45 18.61 -11.86 -1.10
C GLY A 45 19.20 -11.12 0.10
N TYR A 46 19.41 -11.77 1.26
CA TYR A 46 20.17 -11.20 2.39
C TYR A 46 21.64 -11.61 2.37
N LEU A 47 22.00 -12.61 1.60
CA LEU A 47 23.33 -13.17 1.58
C LEU A 47 24.14 -12.64 0.39
N ASP A 48 25.38 -12.21 0.64
CA ASP A 48 26.32 -11.91 -0.45
C ASP A 48 26.72 -13.22 -1.13
N SER A 49 26.28 -13.41 -2.37
CA SER A 49 26.52 -14.65 -3.12
C SER A 49 27.99 -14.94 -3.34
N ARG A 50 28.85 -13.92 -3.46
CA ARG A 50 30.32 -14.10 -3.63
C ARG A 50 30.95 -14.55 -2.35
N VAL A 51 30.60 -13.89 -1.24
CA VAL A 51 31.11 -14.28 0.08
C VAL A 51 30.66 -15.69 0.45
N LEU A 52 29.37 -16.01 0.18
CA LEU A 52 28.82 -17.35 0.42
C LEU A 52 29.53 -18.42 -0.41
N HIS A 53 29.80 -18.14 -1.69
CA HIS A 53 30.50 -19.07 -2.59
C HIS A 53 31.93 -19.35 -2.08
N ASN A 54 32.69 -18.30 -1.75
CA ASN A 54 34.05 -18.43 -1.23
C ASN A 54 34.07 -19.23 0.08
N LEU A 55 33.14 -18.88 1.00
CA LEU A 55 33.04 -19.60 2.28
C LEU A 55 32.73 -21.08 2.08
N PHE A 56 31.85 -21.45 1.16
CA PHE A 56 31.55 -22.85 0.88
C PHE A 56 32.74 -23.56 0.21
N ALA A 57 33.45 -22.89 -0.69
CA ALA A 57 34.69 -23.44 -1.30
C ALA A 57 35.78 -23.69 -0.26
N ASP A 58 35.99 -22.75 0.65
CA ASP A 58 36.93 -22.91 1.74
C ASP A 58 36.56 -24.09 2.65
N LEU A 59 35.28 -24.19 3.06
CA LEU A 59 34.77 -25.27 3.88
C LEU A 59 34.83 -26.66 3.20
N GLN A 60 34.71 -26.72 1.86
CA GLN A 60 34.88 -27.96 1.10
C GLN A 60 36.32 -28.40 1.03
N ASN A 61 37.30 -27.48 1.04
CA ASN A 61 38.71 -27.75 0.94
C ASN A 61 39.36 -28.11 2.31
N ILE A 62 38.63 -27.94 3.41
CA ILE A 62 39.14 -28.31 4.75
C ILE A 62 39.22 -29.83 4.82
N SER A 63 40.42 -30.35 4.81
CA SER A 63 40.69 -31.78 5.05
C SER A 63 40.80 -32.04 6.54
N PHE A 64 39.86 -32.80 7.07
CA PHE A 64 40.08 -33.44 8.37
C PHE A 64 41.10 -34.59 8.19
N ALA A 65 42.03 -34.72 9.10
CA ALA A 65 43.09 -35.70 9.04
C ALA A 65 42.65 -37.18 8.97
N SER A 66 41.38 -37.46 9.27
CA SER A 66 40.61 -38.65 8.86
C SER A 66 39.15 -38.48 9.28
N VAL A 67 38.20 -38.65 8.34
CA VAL A 67 36.75 -38.62 8.58
C VAL A 67 36.33 -39.70 9.60
N ASP A 68 37.03 -40.79 9.67
CA ASP A 68 36.76 -41.89 10.63
C ASP A 68 37.13 -41.53 12.08
N GLN A 69 38.08 -40.61 12.28
CA GLN A 69 38.42 -40.12 13.61
C GLN A 69 37.38 -39.15 14.17
N LEU A 70 36.70 -38.40 13.31
CA LEU A 70 35.62 -37.45 13.70
C LEU A 70 34.38 -38.17 14.19
N LYS A 71 34.02 -39.32 13.60
CA LYS A 71 32.84 -40.09 14.03
C LYS A 71 32.94 -40.61 15.47
N ASN A 72 34.14 -40.72 15.98
CA ASN A 72 34.42 -41.21 17.34
C ASN A 72 34.74 -40.09 18.34
N GLN A 73 34.75 -38.81 17.92
CA GLN A 73 35.03 -37.69 18.81
C GLN A 73 33.75 -37.13 19.46
N SER A 74 33.92 -36.46 20.61
CA SER A 74 32.82 -35.81 21.26
C SER A 74 32.30 -34.64 20.41
N SER A 75 30.99 -34.35 20.45
CA SER A 75 30.36 -33.23 19.78
C SER A 75 31.05 -31.87 20.04
N GLU A 76 31.72 -31.73 21.19
CA GLU A 76 32.48 -30.54 21.56
C GLU A 76 33.71 -30.30 20.71
N VAL A 77 34.48 -31.34 20.44
CA VAL A 77 35.71 -31.27 19.63
C VAL A 77 35.36 -30.93 18.18
N ILE A 78 34.31 -31.56 17.64
CA ILE A 78 33.84 -31.27 16.30
C ILE A 78 33.39 -29.81 16.20
N ARG A 79 32.64 -29.32 17.19
CA ARG A 79 32.17 -27.95 17.27
C ARG A 79 33.31 -26.93 17.29
N GLU A 80 34.31 -27.17 18.16
CA GLU A 80 35.46 -26.26 18.30
C GLU A 80 36.28 -26.20 17.01
N HIS A 81 36.47 -27.34 16.36
CA HIS A 81 37.15 -27.40 15.08
C HIS A 81 36.39 -26.67 13.98
N LEU A 82 35.06 -26.84 13.87
CA LEU A 82 34.24 -26.13 12.92
C LEU A 82 34.24 -24.61 13.18
N MET A 83 34.18 -24.19 14.44
CA MET A 83 34.26 -22.75 14.80
C MET A 83 35.56 -22.11 14.34
N ASN A 84 36.68 -22.82 14.47
CA ASN A 84 37.99 -22.32 14.07
C ASN A 84 38.21 -22.40 12.54
N SER A 85 37.44 -23.24 11.85
CA SER A 85 37.60 -23.50 10.43
C SER A 85 36.71 -22.61 9.55
N ILE A 86 35.63 -22.02 10.10
CA ILE A 86 34.70 -21.14 9.35
C ILE A 86 35.35 -19.77 9.15
N PRO A 87 35.72 -19.38 7.91
CA PRO A 87 36.42 -18.12 7.63
C PRO A 87 35.43 -16.93 7.56
N ALA A 88 34.66 -16.72 8.62
CA ALA A 88 33.73 -15.59 8.73
C ALA A 88 34.02 -14.77 9.99
N ALA A 89 33.89 -13.44 9.86
CA ALA A 89 34.21 -12.53 10.95
C ALA A 89 33.28 -12.68 12.17
N GLN A 90 32.03 -13.09 11.93
CA GLN A 90 31.06 -13.29 13.00
C GLN A 90 30.42 -14.67 12.88
N VAL A 91 30.86 -15.57 13.74
CA VAL A 91 30.31 -16.91 13.88
C VAL A 91 29.88 -17.10 15.33
N LYS A 92 28.67 -17.62 15.52
CA LYS A 92 28.12 -18.03 16.82
C LYS A 92 27.49 -19.39 16.69
N TYR A 93 27.22 -20.03 17.79
CA TYR A 93 26.43 -21.26 17.82
C TYR A 93 25.39 -21.21 18.93
N SER A 94 24.33 -21.93 18.77
CA SER A 94 23.28 -22.08 19.78
C SER A 94 22.59 -23.43 19.63
N ASP A 95 22.01 -23.94 20.73
CA ASP A 95 21.18 -25.13 20.78
C ASP A 95 19.70 -24.79 20.93
N ASP A 96 19.37 -23.51 21.11
CA ASP A 96 17.97 -23.07 21.25
C ASP A 96 17.39 -22.61 19.90
N TRP A 97 16.32 -23.28 19.48
CA TRP A 97 15.60 -22.95 18.26
C TRP A 97 15.09 -21.52 18.21
N ASN A 98 14.66 -20.95 19.34
CA ASN A 98 14.18 -19.58 19.37
C ASN A 98 15.29 -18.58 19.02
N GLU A 99 16.49 -18.82 19.53
CA GLU A 99 17.66 -17.99 19.22
C GLU A 99 18.11 -18.15 17.77
N LEU A 100 18.14 -19.39 17.28
CA LEU A 100 18.51 -19.71 15.89
C LEU A 100 17.53 -19.06 14.90
N LEU A 101 16.23 -19.19 15.11
CA LEU A 101 15.21 -18.57 14.26
C LEU A 101 15.27 -17.05 14.30
N LYS A 102 15.48 -16.46 15.49
CA LYS A 102 15.66 -15.02 15.64
C LYS A 102 16.84 -14.51 14.83
N ASN A 103 17.98 -15.24 14.86
CA ASN A 103 19.16 -14.90 14.07
C ASN A 103 18.87 -15.06 12.57
N LEU A 104 18.35 -16.19 12.12
CA LEU A 104 17.99 -16.44 10.72
C LEU A 104 17.11 -15.31 10.15
N LEU A 105 16.01 -15.00 10.82
CA LEU A 105 15.06 -13.99 10.37
C LEU A 105 15.59 -12.56 10.47
N SER A 106 16.73 -12.36 11.12
CA SER A 106 17.46 -11.09 11.10
C SER A 106 18.54 -11.01 10.03
N GLY A 107 18.80 -12.13 9.28
CA GLY A 107 19.62 -12.15 8.08
C GLY A 107 20.85 -13.07 8.06
N PRO A 108 21.51 -13.44 9.19
CA PRO A 108 22.49 -14.50 9.19
C PRO A 108 21.93 -15.80 8.64
N PHE A 109 22.76 -16.65 8.06
CA PHE A 109 22.37 -17.99 7.71
C PHE A 109 22.78 -19.01 8.76
N LEU A 110 22.13 -20.17 8.73
CA LEU A 110 22.38 -21.25 9.66
C LEU A 110 23.00 -22.46 8.95
N LEU A 111 23.94 -23.12 9.62
CA LEU A 111 24.47 -24.44 9.24
C LEU A 111 24.25 -25.42 10.37
N PHE A 112 23.72 -26.59 10.02
CA PHE A 112 23.57 -27.73 10.92
C PHE A 112 24.38 -28.90 10.38
N PHE A 113 25.17 -29.53 11.22
CA PHE A 113 26.01 -30.66 10.82
C PHE A 113 25.53 -31.95 11.50
N GLU A 114 25.61 -33.06 10.79
CA GLU A 114 25.30 -34.38 11.36
C GLU A 114 26.21 -34.68 12.55
N GLY A 115 25.67 -35.20 13.64
CA GLY A 115 26.40 -35.53 14.87
C GLY A 115 26.62 -34.33 15.81
N VAL A 116 26.26 -33.09 15.45
CA VAL A 116 26.46 -31.89 16.26
C VAL A 116 25.13 -31.36 16.78
N ASP A 117 25.05 -31.16 18.09
CA ASP A 117 23.85 -30.69 18.81
C ASP A 117 23.78 -29.14 18.90
N LYS A 118 24.49 -28.44 18.04
CA LYS A 118 24.50 -26.97 17.94
C LYS A 118 24.32 -26.53 16.50
N GLY A 119 23.54 -25.47 16.30
CA GLY A 119 23.42 -24.77 15.02
C GLY A 119 24.41 -23.61 14.94
N PHE A 120 25.12 -23.49 13.85
CA PHE A 120 26.06 -22.40 13.59
C PHE A 120 25.33 -21.24 12.95
N VAL A 121 25.50 -20.04 13.48
CA VAL A 121 24.97 -18.77 12.99
C VAL A 121 26.10 -17.99 12.35
N ILE A 122 26.08 -17.80 11.05
CA ILE A 122 27.14 -17.14 10.29
C ILE A 122 26.61 -15.88 9.67
N ASP A 123 27.23 -14.75 9.99
CA ASP A 123 26.78 -13.44 9.53
C ASP A 123 27.60 -12.93 8.35
N ILE A 124 27.01 -13.04 7.15
CA ILE A 124 27.50 -12.46 5.89
C ILE A 124 26.43 -11.61 5.22
N ARG A 125 25.56 -11.03 6.05
CA ARG A 125 24.42 -10.27 5.56
C ARG A 125 24.80 -9.06 4.73
N THR A 126 24.12 -8.89 3.62
CA THR A 126 24.11 -7.67 2.84
C THR A 126 22.65 -7.23 2.64
N TYR A 127 22.23 -6.21 3.37
CA TYR A 127 20.89 -5.69 3.13
C TYR A 127 20.84 -4.90 1.82
N PRO A 128 19.78 -5.03 1.01
CA PRO A 128 19.58 -4.17 -0.14
C PRO A 128 19.37 -2.72 0.36
N ALA A 129 20.42 -1.92 0.32
CA ALA A 129 20.43 -0.62 0.98
C ALA A 129 20.46 0.57 0.02
N ARG A 130 20.87 0.41 -1.23
CA ARG A 130 21.38 1.56 -1.99
C ARG A 130 20.57 2.04 -3.18
N SER A 131 19.69 1.22 -3.73
CA SER A 131 18.77 1.58 -4.83
C SER A 131 17.37 1.96 -4.36
N ILE A 132 17.14 1.94 -3.05
CA ILE A 132 15.80 2.23 -2.48
C ILE A 132 15.64 3.74 -2.43
N LYS A 133 14.75 4.26 -3.27
CA LYS A 133 14.35 5.67 -3.27
C LYS A 133 13.17 5.87 -2.31
N GLU A 134 13.01 7.13 -1.85
CA GLU A 134 11.78 7.53 -1.16
C GLU A 134 10.61 7.45 -2.14
N PRO A 135 9.43 6.95 -1.72
CA PRO A 135 8.24 6.91 -2.56
C PRO A 135 7.91 8.29 -3.12
N GLU A 136 7.60 8.37 -4.39
CA GLU A 136 7.31 9.66 -5.04
C GLU A 136 5.91 10.16 -4.66
N ASN A 137 4.94 9.26 -4.58
CA ASN A 137 3.54 9.59 -4.33
C ASN A 137 3.14 9.59 -2.85
N GLU A 138 3.90 8.90 -1.99
CA GLU A 138 3.63 8.78 -0.56
C GLU A 138 4.76 9.37 0.30
N LYS A 139 5.26 10.54 -0.07
CA LYS A 139 6.32 11.25 0.68
C LYS A 139 5.85 11.58 2.09
N THR A 140 6.74 11.42 3.08
CA THR A 140 6.48 11.81 4.47
C THR A 140 7.60 12.70 4.99
N ILE A 141 7.24 13.71 5.79
CA ILE A 141 8.22 14.62 6.40
C ILE A 141 9.09 13.86 7.42
N ARG A 142 8.46 12.95 8.18
CA ARG A 142 9.13 12.11 9.18
C ARG A 142 8.76 10.65 8.93
N GLY A 143 9.67 9.75 9.29
CA GLY A 143 9.45 8.31 9.17
C GLY A 143 10.46 7.61 8.29
N SER A 144 10.14 6.42 7.88
CA SER A 144 10.95 5.63 6.97
C SER A 144 11.04 6.29 5.60
N LYS A 145 12.22 6.28 5.00
CA LYS A 145 12.47 6.86 3.68
C LYS A 145 12.63 5.79 2.61
N ASP A 146 12.53 4.51 2.97
CA ASP A 146 12.56 3.42 2.01
C ASP A 146 11.20 3.21 1.35
N GLY A 147 11.22 3.03 0.05
CA GLY A 147 10.11 2.65 -0.81
C GLY A 147 10.30 1.28 -1.42
N PHE A 148 9.22 0.71 -1.95
CA PHE A 148 9.31 -0.47 -2.80
C PHE A 148 10.00 -0.13 -4.13
N VAL A 149 10.61 -1.16 -4.73
CA VAL A 149 11.32 -1.08 -6.00
C VAL A 149 10.71 -2.07 -7.00
N GLU A 150 11.18 -2.07 -8.24
CA GLU A 150 10.66 -2.93 -9.29
C GLU A 150 10.96 -4.42 -9.06
N THR A 151 11.96 -4.76 -8.25
CA THR A 151 12.40 -6.16 -8.02
C THR A 151 11.61 -6.81 -6.89
N LEU A 152 10.84 -7.85 -7.21
CA LEU A 152 9.99 -8.60 -6.27
C LEU A 152 10.74 -9.09 -5.03
N LEU A 153 11.93 -9.68 -5.22
CA LEU A 153 12.74 -10.21 -4.12
C LEU A 153 13.16 -9.11 -3.12
N PHE A 154 13.53 -7.94 -3.61
CA PHE A 154 13.89 -6.81 -2.75
C PHE A 154 12.68 -6.31 -1.94
N ASN A 155 11.52 -6.28 -2.56
CA ASN A 155 10.27 -5.91 -1.89
C ASN A 155 9.90 -6.90 -0.78
N ALA A 156 10.02 -8.20 -1.02
CA ALA A 156 9.84 -9.23 0.00
C ALA A 156 10.84 -9.06 1.16
N ASN A 157 12.09 -8.76 0.85
CA ASN A 157 13.14 -8.52 1.84
C ASN A 157 12.89 -7.26 2.70
N LEU A 158 12.36 -6.18 2.12
CA LEU A 158 11.99 -4.98 2.88
C LEU A 158 10.89 -5.28 3.91
N ILE A 159 9.94 -6.13 3.54
CA ILE A 159 8.88 -6.60 4.45
C ILE A 159 9.47 -7.54 5.51
N ARG A 160 10.28 -8.56 5.11
CA ARG A 160 10.92 -9.52 6.02
C ARG A 160 11.79 -8.84 7.07
N ARG A 161 12.53 -7.80 6.68
CA ARG A 161 13.39 -7.03 7.60
C ARG A 161 12.59 -6.40 8.74
N ARG A 162 11.34 -5.98 8.48
CA ARG A 162 10.46 -5.37 9.47
C ARG A 162 9.66 -6.40 10.28
N ILE A 163 9.23 -7.47 9.64
CA ILE A 163 8.45 -8.55 10.27
C ILE A 163 9.30 -9.81 10.32
N ARG A 164 10.04 -9.96 11.44
CA ARG A 164 10.90 -11.11 11.70
C ARG A 164 10.10 -12.24 12.37
N SER A 165 9.02 -12.66 11.72
CA SER A 165 8.15 -13.72 12.20
C SER A 165 8.29 -14.96 11.33
N PRO A 166 8.42 -16.17 11.93
CA PRO A 166 8.41 -17.43 11.18
C PRO A 166 7.06 -17.68 10.50
N LYS A 167 6.00 -17.01 10.94
CA LYS A 167 4.64 -17.11 10.39
C LYS A 167 4.42 -16.27 9.14
N LEU A 168 5.36 -15.41 8.76
CA LEU A 168 5.29 -14.64 7.53
C LEU A 168 5.63 -15.55 6.35
N VAL A 169 4.72 -15.61 5.38
CA VAL A 169 4.80 -16.48 4.20
C VAL A 169 4.76 -15.62 2.94
N PHE A 170 5.58 -15.95 1.96
CA PHE A 170 5.57 -15.38 0.61
C PHE A 170 5.37 -16.49 -0.41
N GLU A 171 4.15 -16.68 -0.89
CA GLU A 171 3.85 -17.65 -1.94
C GLU A 171 4.03 -17.01 -3.31
N ILE A 172 4.85 -17.61 -4.17
CA ILE A 172 5.06 -17.13 -5.53
C ILE A 172 4.22 -17.91 -6.53
N THR A 173 3.66 -17.21 -7.50
CA THR A 173 2.95 -17.78 -8.65
C THR A 173 3.26 -16.96 -9.90
N ASN A 174 3.15 -17.57 -11.08
CA ASN A 174 3.36 -16.90 -12.35
C ASN A 174 2.01 -16.59 -13.02
N VAL A 175 1.85 -15.37 -13.49
CA VAL A 175 0.64 -14.90 -14.18
C VAL A 175 0.99 -14.44 -15.58
N GLY A 176 0.13 -14.80 -16.54
CA GLY A 176 0.33 -14.51 -17.96
C GLY A 176 0.97 -15.68 -18.74
N THR A 177 0.37 -16.05 -19.85
CA THR A 177 0.86 -17.16 -20.70
C THR A 177 2.15 -16.81 -21.42
N GLN A 178 2.34 -15.54 -21.77
CA GLN A 178 3.53 -15.03 -22.46
C GLN A 178 4.50 -14.33 -21.48
N SER A 179 4.01 -13.41 -20.64
CA SER A 179 4.89 -12.66 -19.75
C SER A 179 5.43 -13.49 -18.58
N LYS A 180 4.65 -14.48 -18.11
CA LYS A 180 4.98 -15.32 -16.93
C LYS A 180 5.49 -14.46 -15.77
N THR A 181 4.80 -13.36 -15.51
CA THR A 181 5.20 -12.38 -14.48
C THR A 181 5.08 -13.00 -13.11
N ASP A 182 6.12 -12.88 -12.30
CA ASP A 182 6.14 -13.35 -10.92
C ASP A 182 5.23 -12.49 -10.06
N VAL A 183 4.36 -13.15 -9.32
CA VAL A 183 3.43 -12.52 -8.39
C VAL A 183 3.55 -13.22 -7.05
N ALA A 184 3.87 -12.47 -5.99
CA ALA A 184 3.98 -13.01 -4.64
C ALA A 184 2.81 -12.59 -3.76
N LEU A 185 2.23 -13.58 -3.08
CA LEU A 185 1.20 -13.41 -2.08
C LEU A 185 1.85 -13.45 -0.70
N ALA A 186 1.82 -12.33 0.03
CA ALA A 186 2.39 -12.23 1.36
C ALA A 186 1.32 -12.15 2.43
N TYR A 187 1.45 -12.95 3.51
CA TYR A 187 0.48 -12.99 4.61
C TYR A 187 1.11 -13.55 5.89
N LEU A 188 0.49 -13.28 7.03
CA LEU A 188 0.81 -13.91 8.32
C LEU A 188 -0.13 -15.09 8.56
N LYS A 189 0.43 -16.30 8.69
CA LYS A 189 -0.33 -17.57 8.73
C LYS A 189 -1.45 -17.62 9.77
N ASP A 190 -1.25 -17.02 10.95
CA ASP A 190 -2.23 -17.07 12.04
C ASP A 190 -3.18 -15.87 12.07
N GLU A 191 -2.86 -14.79 11.35
CA GLU A 191 -3.62 -13.54 11.34
C GLU A 191 -4.50 -13.39 10.10
N ALA A 192 -4.05 -13.92 8.96
CA ALA A 192 -4.77 -13.81 7.70
C ALA A 192 -6.03 -14.67 7.67
N ASP A 193 -7.10 -14.15 7.06
CA ASP A 193 -8.34 -14.89 6.83
C ASP A 193 -8.12 -16.00 5.80
N SER A 194 -8.25 -17.25 6.23
CA SER A 194 -8.05 -18.43 5.40
C SER A 194 -9.00 -18.48 4.19
N ARG A 195 -10.25 -18.00 4.37
CA ARG A 195 -11.25 -17.97 3.28
C ARG A 195 -10.86 -16.95 2.20
N LEU A 196 -10.44 -15.78 2.64
CA LEU A 196 -9.95 -14.73 1.73
C LEU A 196 -8.70 -15.21 0.98
N LEU A 197 -7.75 -15.81 1.69
CA LEU A 197 -6.52 -16.34 1.12
C LEU A 197 -6.81 -17.38 0.02
N GLU A 198 -7.73 -18.30 0.29
CA GLU A 198 -8.15 -19.31 -0.69
C GLU A 198 -8.86 -18.70 -1.89
N GLN A 199 -9.72 -17.70 -1.69
CA GLN A 199 -10.36 -16.97 -2.78
C GLN A 199 -9.33 -16.24 -3.68
N VAL A 200 -8.30 -15.63 -3.07
CA VAL A 200 -7.24 -14.95 -3.82
C VAL A 200 -6.42 -15.97 -4.62
N ARG A 201 -6.00 -17.09 -4.00
CA ARG A 201 -5.27 -18.16 -4.69
C ARG A 201 -6.07 -18.72 -5.87
N ASN A 202 -7.34 -19.02 -5.65
CA ASN A 202 -8.23 -19.54 -6.69
C ASN A 202 -8.40 -18.55 -7.84
N LYS A 203 -8.52 -17.25 -7.55
CA LYS A 203 -8.55 -16.23 -8.61
C LYS A 203 -7.24 -16.17 -9.37
N LEU A 204 -6.09 -16.11 -8.68
CA LEU A 204 -4.78 -16.05 -9.33
C LEU A 204 -4.52 -17.26 -10.23
N SER A 205 -4.89 -18.47 -9.79
CA SER A 205 -4.70 -19.71 -10.57
C SER A 205 -5.60 -19.80 -11.82
N HIS A 206 -6.73 -19.08 -11.86
CA HIS A 206 -7.66 -19.08 -12.98
C HIS A 206 -7.51 -17.85 -13.90
N LEU A 207 -6.51 -16.99 -13.65
CA LEU A 207 -6.25 -15.86 -14.55
C LEU A 207 -5.73 -16.36 -15.91
N ASN A 208 -6.53 -16.15 -16.96
CA ASN A 208 -6.14 -16.50 -18.33
C ASN A 208 -5.90 -15.22 -19.13
N VAL A 209 -4.70 -14.67 -19.01
CA VAL A 209 -4.25 -13.47 -19.72
C VAL A 209 -2.91 -13.73 -20.39
N SER A 210 -2.60 -13.00 -21.46
CA SER A 210 -1.30 -13.14 -22.14
C SER A 210 -0.17 -12.50 -21.33
N ALA A 211 -0.40 -11.33 -20.75
CA ALA A 211 0.61 -10.58 -19.99
C ALA A 211 -0.01 -9.62 -18.99
N LEU A 212 0.75 -9.31 -17.93
CA LEU A 212 0.48 -8.20 -16.99
C LEU A 212 1.25 -6.96 -17.46
N THR A 213 0.68 -6.20 -18.41
CA THR A 213 1.39 -5.09 -19.04
C THR A 213 1.58 -3.87 -18.14
N MET A 214 0.63 -3.60 -17.25
CA MET A 214 0.65 -2.45 -16.33
C MET A 214 0.79 -2.90 -14.86
N GLY A 215 1.50 -3.97 -14.61
CA GLY A 215 1.84 -4.48 -13.28
C GLY A 215 0.66 -4.56 -12.33
N THR A 216 0.74 -3.83 -11.21
CA THR A 216 -0.31 -3.82 -10.18
C THR A 216 -1.66 -3.31 -10.69
N GLN A 217 -1.70 -2.40 -11.67
CA GLN A 217 -2.96 -1.91 -12.25
C GLN A 217 -3.70 -3.01 -13.01
N SER A 218 -2.99 -3.74 -13.89
CA SER A 218 -3.57 -4.89 -14.59
C SER A 218 -4.05 -5.97 -13.61
N MET A 219 -3.28 -6.20 -12.54
CA MET A 219 -3.65 -7.16 -11.51
C MET A 219 -4.93 -6.74 -10.76
N GLU A 220 -5.07 -5.46 -10.41
CA GLU A 220 -6.28 -4.94 -9.77
C GLU A 220 -7.52 -5.16 -10.63
N GLU A 221 -7.45 -4.85 -11.93
CA GLU A 221 -8.56 -5.03 -12.87
C GLU A 221 -8.95 -6.49 -13.06
N LEU A 222 -7.98 -7.41 -13.04
CA LEU A 222 -8.23 -8.85 -13.13
C LEU A 222 -8.84 -9.44 -11.86
N LEU A 223 -8.42 -8.95 -10.70
CA LEU A 223 -8.91 -9.45 -9.41
C LEU A 223 -10.29 -8.92 -9.06
N VAL A 224 -10.59 -7.65 -9.42
CA VAL A 224 -11.84 -7.00 -9.06
C VAL A 224 -12.53 -6.52 -10.33
N PRO A 225 -13.61 -7.20 -10.79
CA PRO A 225 -14.34 -6.76 -11.96
C PRO A 225 -14.94 -5.38 -11.71
N ARG A 226 -14.57 -4.41 -12.53
CA ARG A 226 -15.06 -3.03 -12.47
C ARG A 226 -16.11 -2.78 -13.56
N LYS A 227 -17.10 -1.97 -13.21
CA LYS A 227 -17.95 -1.32 -14.20
C LYS A 227 -17.26 -0.03 -14.65
N TRP A 228 -17.23 0.25 -15.94
CA TRP A 228 -16.52 1.39 -16.54
C TRP A 228 -16.88 2.77 -15.95
N TYR A 229 -18.06 2.89 -15.35
CA TYR A 229 -18.57 4.14 -14.75
C TYR A 229 -18.31 4.28 -13.24
N HIS A 230 -17.60 3.33 -12.61
CA HIS A 230 -17.20 3.44 -11.21
C HIS A 230 -15.79 4.02 -11.09
N PRO A 231 -15.62 5.27 -10.65
CA PRO A 231 -14.30 5.90 -10.55
C PRO A 231 -13.54 5.53 -9.28
N LEU A 232 -14.20 4.93 -8.26
CA LEU A 232 -13.56 4.62 -6.98
C LEU A 232 -12.50 3.51 -7.13
N PRO A 233 -11.34 3.62 -6.45
CA PRO A 233 -10.33 2.57 -6.43
C PRO A 233 -10.89 1.32 -5.74
N SER A 234 -10.60 0.13 -6.27
CA SER A 234 -11.13 -1.14 -5.73
C SER A 234 -10.21 -1.78 -4.72
N LEU A 235 -8.88 -1.57 -4.84
CA LEU A 235 -7.86 -2.05 -3.93
C LEU A 235 -7.06 -0.89 -3.40
N PHE A 236 -6.43 -1.07 -2.25
CA PHE A 236 -5.51 -0.08 -1.70
C PHE A 236 -4.09 -0.42 -2.13
N ARG A 237 -3.37 0.57 -2.66
CA ARG A 237 -2.00 0.45 -3.13
C ARG A 237 -1.09 1.26 -2.24
N THR A 238 0.12 0.76 -1.97
CA THR A 238 1.15 1.52 -1.27
C THR A 238 2.53 1.26 -1.86
N GLU A 239 3.34 2.31 -1.91
CA GLU A 239 4.76 2.26 -2.28
C GLU A 239 5.64 2.11 -1.03
N ARG A 240 5.05 2.06 0.18
CA ARG A 240 5.74 2.12 1.47
C ARG A 240 5.78 0.78 2.19
N PRO A 241 6.97 0.23 2.44
CA PRO A 241 7.10 -1.01 3.22
C PRO A 241 6.63 -0.92 4.67
N ASP A 242 6.71 0.25 5.31
CA ASP A 242 6.22 0.45 6.68
C ASP A 242 4.69 0.38 6.76
N VAL A 243 3.98 0.95 5.77
CA VAL A 243 2.53 0.84 5.63
C VAL A 243 2.11 -0.60 5.36
N ALA A 244 2.72 -1.25 4.36
CA ALA A 244 2.45 -2.64 4.02
C ALA A 244 2.61 -3.58 5.22
N CYS A 245 3.68 -3.42 6.00
CA CYS A 245 3.91 -4.20 7.21
C CYS A 245 2.86 -3.96 8.30
N SER A 246 2.37 -2.74 8.47
CA SER A 246 1.31 -2.47 9.46
C SER A 246 0.02 -3.20 9.10
N TYR A 247 -0.35 -3.25 7.82
CA TYR A 247 -1.50 -4.00 7.35
C TYR A 247 -1.31 -5.51 7.48
N LEU A 248 -0.12 -6.06 7.20
CA LEU A 248 0.16 -7.49 7.46
C LEU A 248 -0.04 -7.87 8.93
N LEU A 249 0.41 -7.03 9.86
CA LEU A 249 0.24 -7.26 11.30
C LEU A 249 -1.23 -7.19 11.75
N GLU A 250 -2.07 -6.52 10.97
CA GLU A 250 -3.52 -6.50 11.16
C GLU A 250 -4.24 -7.67 10.46
N GLY A 251 -3.50 -8.57 9.78
CA GLY A 251 -4.03 -9.75 9.08
C GLY A 251 -4.45 -9.53 7.63
N TYR A 252 -4.10 -8.39 7.02
CA TYR A 252 -4.29 -8.18 5.58
C TYR A 252 -3.35 -9.05 4.77
N ILE A 253 -3.71 -9.26 3.52
CA ILE A 253 -2.93 -9.98 2.53
C ILE A 253 -2.31 -8.95 1.58
N LEU A 254 -1.03 -9.10 1.28
CA LEU A 254 -0.36 -8.27 0.28
C LEU A 254 -0.16 -9.06 -1.00
N LEU A 255 -0.30 -8.37 -2.12
CA LEU A 255 0.04 -8.89 -3.43
C LEU A 255 1.16 -8.03 -4.03
N LEU A 256 2.31 -8.63 -4.20
CA LEU A 256 3.49 -8.04 -4.82
C LEU A 256 3.56 -8.52 -6.26
N VAL A 257 3.66 -7.59 -7.20
CA VAL A 257 3.82 -7.91 -8.64
C VAL A 257 5.22 -7.49 -9.06
N ASP A 258 5.96 -8.40 -9.67
CA ASP A 258 7.29 -8.09 -10.18
C ASP A 258 7.25 -6.93 -11.17
N THR A 259 8.35 -6.21 -11.30
CA THR A 259 8.49 -5.00 -12.13
C THR A 259 7.64 -3.80 -11.68
N THR A 260 7.08 -3.82 -10.45
CA THR A 260 6.24 -2.72 -9.95
C THR A 260 6.69 -2.26 -8.56
N PRO A 261 6.95 -0.93 -8.36
CA PRO A 261 7.40 -0.39 -7.08
C PRO A 261 6.25 -0.12 -6.12
N SER A 262 5.20 -0.93 -6.16
CA SER A 262 4.04 -0.80 -5.29
C SER A 262 3.41 -2.16 -4.98
N VAL A 263 2.69 -2.22 -3.87
CA VAL A 263 2.06 -3.43 -3.36
C VAL A 263 0.57 -3.21 -3.19
N LEU A 264 -0.25 -4.19 -3.61
CA LEU A 264 -1.69 -4.17 -3.39
C LEU A 264 -2.03 -4.80 -2.04
N ILE A 265 -2.95 -4.20 -1.33
CA ILE A 265 -3.42 -4.61 -0.01
C ILE A 265 -4.87 -5.09 -0.12
N LEU A 266 -5.13 -6.28 0.40
CA LEU A 266 -6.42 -6.95 0.34
C LEU A 266 -6.89 -7.39 1.74
N PRO A 267 -8.19 -7.24 2.04
CA PRO A 267 -9.22 -6.53 1.29
C PRO A 267 -9.08 -5.02 1.44
N ALA A 268 -9.67 -4.22 0.55
CA ALA A 268 -9.66 -2.78 0.66
C ALA A 268 -11.03 -2.20 1.04
N SER A 269 -11.00 -1.05 1.70
CA SER A 269 -12.17 -0.21 1.98
C SER A 269 -11.87 1.24 1.64
N ILE A 270 -12.91 2.05 1.40
CA ILE A 270 -12.76 3.48 1.11
C ILE A 270 -12.00 4.24 2.21
N PHE A 271 -12.11 3.80 3.46
CA PHE A 271 -11.49 4.46 4.60
C PHE A 271 -9.97 4.35 4.63
N GLN A 272 -9.39 3.32 4.01
CA GLN A 272 -7.93 3.19 3.89
C GLN A 272 -7.34 4.30 3.02
N HIS A 273 -8.03 4.69 1.96
CA HIS A 273 -7.61 5.78 1.08
C HIS A 273 -7.64 7.17 1.75
N SER A 274 -8.33 7.30 2.89
CA SER A 274 -8.35 8.54 3.69
C SER A 274 -7.28 8.60 4.78
N GLN A 275 -6.54 7.50 5.02
CA GLN A 275 -5.49 7.43 6.02
C GLN A 275 -4.13 7.78 5.41
N SER A 276 -3.24 8.38 6.20
CA SER A 276 -1.87 8.69 5.81
C SER A 276 -0.88 8.19 6.86
N PRO A 277 0.28 7.69 6.43
CA PRO A 277 1.36 7.33 7.35
C PRO A 277 1.78 8.48 8.27
N GLU A 278 1.71 9.72 7.79
CA GLU A 278 2.06 10.90 8.58
C GLU A 278 1.26 11.04 9.88
N ASP A 279 0.01 10.56 9.90
CA ASP A 279 -0.83 10.61 11.10
C ASP A 279 -0.17 9.86 12.26
N TYR A 280 0.56 8.79 11.96
CA TYR A 280 1.23 7.93 12.93
C TYR A 280 2.61 8.43 13.37
N TYR A 281 3.26 9.24 12.56
CA TYR A 281 4.56 9.84 12.88
C TYR A 281 4.46 11.15 13.69
N LYS A 282 3.25 11.67 13.91
CA LYS A 282 2.98 12.87 14.72
C LYS A 282 2.40 12.49 16.09
N PRO A 283 2.40 13.38 17.10
CA PRO A 283 1.70 13.13 18.35
C PRO A 283 0.22 12.81 18.13
N PRO A 284 -0.44 11.99 19.00
CA PRO A 284 -1.81 11.53 18.78
C PRO A 284 -2.82 12.65 18.55
N LEU A 285 -2.73 13.75 19.30
CA LEU A 285 -3.63 14.90 19.13
C LEU A 285 -3.46 15.55 17.74
N THR A 286 -2.23 15.81 17.33
CA THR A 286 -1.92 16.42 16.03
C THR A 286 -2.30 15.47 14.87
N GLY A 287 -2.02 14.17 15.01
CA GLY A 287 -2.41 13.17 14.01
C GLY A 287 -3.93 13.10 13.84
N ASN A 288 -4.70 13.13 14.94
CA ASN A 288 -6.17 13.15 14.90
C ASN A 288 -6.72 14.43 14.28
N TYR A 289 -6.10 15.60 14.59
CA TYR A 289 -6.49 16.87 13.96
C TYR A 289 -6.32 16.84 12.44
N ILE A 290 -5.16 16.34 11.95
CA ILE A 290 -4.88 16.26 10.51
C ILE A 290 -5.83 15.25 9.84
N ARG A 291 -6.12 14.13 10.48
CA ARG A 291 -7.07 13.14 9.98
C ARG A 291 -8.48 13.74 9.84
N PHE A 292 -8.96 14.47 10.85
CA PHE A 292 -10.24 15.18 10.79
C PHE A 292 -10.24 16.23 9.67
N TYR A 293 -9.16 17.02 9.58
CA TYR A 293 -9.01 18.01 8.50
C TYR A 293 -9.06 17.38 7.11
N ARG A 294 -8.48 16.19 6.94
CA ARG A 294 -8.53 15.43 5.66
C ARG A 294 -9.96 15.00 5.31
N PHE A 295 -10.75 14.54 6.27
CA PHE A 295 -12.18 14.27 6.03
C PHE A 295 -12.94 15.53 5.62
N LEU A 296 -12.62 16.67 6.22
CA LEU A 296 -13.18 17.95 5.80
C LEU A 296 -12.77 18.31 4.37
N CYS A 297 -11.51 18.06 3.99
CA CYS A 297 -11.03 18.26 2.62
C CYS A 297 -11.76 17.38 1.60
N VAL A 298 -12.15 16.15 1.94
CA VAL A 298 -12.98 15.29 1.09
C VAL A 298 -14.33 15.98 0.81
N LEU A 299 -14.99 16.49 1.85
CA LEU A 299 -16.28 17.18 1.70
C LEU A 299 -16.14 18.49 0.92
N ILE A 300 -15.14 19.30 1.21
CA ILE A 300 -14.85 20.54 0.47
C ILE A 300 -14.57 20.22 -1.00
N SER A 301 -13.71 19.25 -1.27
CA SER A 301 -13.36 18.86 -2.64
C SER A 301 -14.56 18.38 -3.45
N LEU A 302 -15.52 17.71 -2.83
CA LEU A 302 -16.72 17.20 -3.52
C LEU A 302 -17.82 18.24 -3.68
N PHE A 303 -18.10 19.00 -2.60
CA PHE A 303 -19.34 19.79 -2.51
C PHE A 303 -19.16 21.29 -2.68
N LEU A 304 -17.96 21.85 -2.39
CA LEU A 304 -17.80 23.31 -2.31
C LEU A 304 -18.22 24.02 -3.62
N LEU A 305 -17.73 23.56 -4.75
CA LEU A 305 -18.01 24.21 -6.04
C LEU A 305 -19.45 23.96 -6.54
N PRO A 306 -20.03 22.75 -6.46
CA PRO A 306 -21.46 22.54 -6.76
C PRO A 306 -22.42 23.32 -5.85
N VAL A 307 -22.10 23.41 -4.55
CA VAL A 307 -22.91 24.21 -3.60
C VAL A 307 -22.76 25.70 -3.89
N PHE A 308 -21.56 26.16 -4.20
CA PHE A 308 -21.36 27.55 -4.65
C PHE A 308 -22.22 27.87 -5.89
N LEU A 309 -22.22 26.98 -6.90
CA LEU A 309 -23.05 27.14 -8.09
C LEU A 309 -24.55 27.20 -7.74
N LEU A 310 -25.01 26.30 -6.88
CA LEU A 310 -26.41 26.26 -6.43
C LEU A 310 -26.81 27.54 -5.70
N LEU A 311 -26.00 27.99 -4.74
CA LEU A 311 -26.32 29.15 -3.91
C LEU A 311 -26.17 30.47 -4.67
N SER A 312 -25.21 30.58 -5.58
CA SER A 312 -25.04 31.79 -6.42
C SER A 312 -26.17 31.99 -7.41
N THR A 313 -26.80 30.90 -7.87
CA THR A 313 -27.97 30.97 -8.78
C THR A 313 -29.31 31.05 -8.06
N ASN A 314 -29.33 30.78 -6.75
CA ASN A 314 -30.54 30.83 -5.91
C ASN A 314 -30.28 31.61 -4.62
N PRO A 315 -30.15 32.94 -4.66
CA PRO A 315 -29.86 33.78 -3.49
C PRO A 315 -30.88 33.63 -2.35
N GLN A 316 -32.07 33.18 -2.66
CA GLN A 316 -33.17 32.93 -1.69
C GLN A 316 -32.82 31.83 -0.65
N LEU A 317 -31.84 30.96 -0.96
CA LEU A 317 -31.38 29.94 -0.04
C LEU A 317 -30.36 30.45 0.96
N LEU A 318 -29.85 31.68 0.77
CA LEU A 318 -28.86 32.29 1.65
C LEU A 318 -29.52 33.08 2.79
N PRO A 319 -28.92 33.10 3.98
CA PRO A 319 -29.32 33.98 5.06
C PRO A 319 -29.23 35.46 4.62
N ALA A 320 -30.15 36.29 5.13
CA ALA A 320 -30.18 37.72 4.81
C ALA A 320 -28.82 38.39 5.17
N GLY A 321 -28.24 39.12 4.21
CA GLY A 321 -26.98 39.84 4.39
C GLY A 321 -25.73 39.09 3.91
N ILE A 322 -25.84 37.85 3.43
CA ILE A 322 -24.72 37.10 2.82
C ILE A 322 -24.90 37.09 1.30
N SER A 323 -23.92 37.63 0.56
CA SER A 323 -23.85 37.50 -0.90
C SER A 323 -22.57 36.74 -1.26
N LEU A 324 -22.67 35.70 -2.08
CA LEU A 324 -21.52 34.89 -2.55
C LEU A 324 -20.94 35.44 -3.86
N LEU A 325 -21.69 36.27 -4.55
CA LEU A 325 -21.25 36.96 -5.76
C LEU A 325 -21.38 38.47 -5.57
N PRO A 326 -20.48 39.27 -6.15
CA PRO A 326 -20.66 40.67 -6.19
C PRO A 326 -21.95 40.98 -6.99
N THR A 327 -22.63 42.05 -6.59
CA THR A 327 -23.84 42.53 -7.18
C THR A 327 -23.68 42.89 -8.68
N GLY A 328 -23.79 41.90 -9.52
CA GLY A 328 -23.85 42.03 -10.98
C GLY A 328 -24.78 40.95 -11.48
N GLU A 329 -25.76 41.34 -12.29
CA GLU A 329 -26.78 40.45 -12.87
C GLU A 329 -26.16 39.48 -13.89
N MET A 330 -25.45 38.45 -13.40
CA MET A 330 -25.04 37.36 -14.26
C MET A 330 -26.18 36.38 -14.43
N SER A 331 -26.49 35.99 -15.67
CA SER A 331 -27.49 34.96 -15.92
C SER A 331 -27.02 33.62 -15.35
N PRO A 332 -27.91 32.76 -14.84
CA PRO A 332 -27.56 31.44 -14.29
C PRO A 332 -26.73 30.58 -15.25
N LEU A 333 -27.03 30.63 -16.54
CA LEU A 333 -26.27 29.96 -17.59
C LEU A 333 -24.81 30.45 -17.63
N ARG A 334 -24.59 31.76 -17.51
CA ARG A 334 -23.25 32.35 -17.57
C ARG A 334 -22.42 31.94 -16.35
N ILE A 335 -23.02 31.90 -15.16
CA ILE A 335 -22.38 31.43 -13.94
C ILE A 335 -22.00 29.96 -14.10
N PHE A 336 -22.90 29.11 -14.58
CA PHE A 336 -22.62 27.69 -14.81
C PHE A 336 -21.46 27.47 -15.79
N ILE A 337 -21.45 28.18 -16.92
CA ILE A 337 -20.38 28.09 -17.93
C ILE A 337 -19.02 28.51 -17.32
N TYR A 338 -19.00 29.59 -16.54
CA TYR A 338 -17.78 30.11 -15.93
C TYR A 338 -17.23 29.16 -14.86
N VAL A 339 -18.09 28.56 -14.01
CA VAL A 339 -17.72 27.57 -13.01
C VAL A 339 -17.15 26.32 -13.70
N LEU A 340 -17.84 25.84 -14.75
CA LEU A 340 -17.37 24.68 -15.51
C LEU A 340 -16.03 24.95 -16.22
N PHE A 341 -15.88 26.14 -16.80
CA PHE A 341 -14.61 26.54 -17.42
C PHE A 341 -13.47 26.62 -16.40
N ALA A 342 -13.71 27.22 -15.24
CA ALA A 342 -12.70 27.30 -14.18
C ALA A 342 -12.27 25.89 -13.69
N GLU A 343 -13.22 24.97 -13.50
CA GLU A 343 -12.94 23.59 -13.13
C GLU A 343 -12.07 22.88 -14.18
N LEU A 344 -12.46 22.95 -15.46
CA LEU A 344 -11.73 22.32 -16.57
C LEU A 344 -10.34 22.94 -16.79
N ALA A 345 -10.24 24.26 -16.64
CA ALA A 345 -8.95 24.97 -16.78
C ALA A 345 -7.95 24.56 -15.67
N LEU A 346 -8.42 24.44 -14.42
CA LEU A 346 -7.60 23.98 -13.31
C LEU A 346 -7.23 22.50 -13.43
N ASP A 347 -8.12 21.66 -13.95
CA ASP A 347 -7.81 20.26 -14.25
C ASP A 347 -6.76 20.13 -15.36
N LEU A 348 -6.89 20.91 -16.44
CA LEU A 348 -5.89 20.95 -17.50
C LEU A 348 -4.53 21.41 -16.97
N PHE A 349 -4.52 22.41 -16.10
CA PHE A 349 -3.29 22.89 -15.46
C PHE A 349 -2.63 21.81 -14.59
N ARG A 350 -3.42 21.11 -13.75
CA ARG A 350 -2.94 19.99 -12.92
C ARG A 350 -2.35 18.86 -13.79
N TYR A 351 -3.05 18.47 -14.85
CA TYR A 351 -2.59 17.43 -15.77
C TYR A 351 -1.28 17.84 -16.46
N SER A 352 -1.18 19.08 -16.96
CA SER A 352 0.02 19.60 -17.59
C SER A 352 1.20 19.66 -16.61
N SER A 353 0.95 20.07 -15.36
CA SER A 353 1.98 20.12 -14.31
C SER A 353 2.54 18.74 -13.95
N SER A 354 1.69 17.69 -13.93
CA SER A 354 2.16 16.33 -13.63
C SER A 354 3.01 15.70 -14.74
N HIS A 355 2.91 16.19 -15.98
CA HIS A 355 3.72 15.73 -17.12
C HIS A 355 4.94 16.61 -17.41
N THR A 356 5.10 17.70 -16.66
CA THR A 356 6.23 18.63 -16.87
C THR A 356 7.44 18.18 -16.04
N PRO A 357 8.64 18.10 -16.63
CA PRO A 357 9.86 17.83 -15.87
C PRO A 357 10.06 18.80 -14.71
N ASP A 358 10.59 18.34 -13.58
CA ASP A 358 10.74 19.10 -12.32
C ASP A 358 11.39 20.48 -12.50
N GLY A 359 12.34 20.62 -13.44
CA GLY A 359 13.02 21.88 -13.71
C GLY A 359 12.12 23.01 -14.25
N PHE A 360 10.98 22.67 -14.86
CA PHE A 360 10.04 23.61 -15.47
C PHE A 360 8.71 23.73 -14.69
N SER A 361 8.42 22.79 -13.79
CA SER A 361 7.14 22.75 -13.08
C SER A 361 6.87 24.02 -12.27
N GLY A 362 7.88 24.58 -11.61
CA GLY A 362 7.77 25.83 -10.86
C GLY A 362 7.44 27.04 -11.74
N ALA A 363 8.14 27.19 -12.87
CA ALA A 363 7.91 28.27 -13.83
C ALA A 363 6.50 28.15 -14.46
N LEU A 364 6.10 26.95 -14.86
CA LEU A 364 4.76 26.67 -15.40
C LEU A 364 3.66 27.00 -14.37
N SER A 365 3.90 26.69 -13.10
CA SER A 365 2.94 26.99 -12.02
C SER A 365 2.73 28.48 -11.82
N ILE A 366 3.78 29.29 -11.88
CA ILE A 366 3.70 30.76 -11.79
C ILE A 366 2.99 31.33 -13.01
N VAL A 367 3.43 30.96 -14.21
CA VAL A 367 2.86 31.44 -15.46
C VAL A 367 1.39 31.02 -15.61
N GLY A 368 1.07 29.74 -15.32
CA GLY A 368 -0.29 29.22 -15.36
C GLY A 368 -1.21 29.92 -14.35
N GLY A 369 -0.75 30.11 -13.12
CA GLY A 369 -1.50 30.84 -12.09
C GLY A 369 -1.79 32.30 -12.46
N LEU A 370 -0.80 33.02 -13.01
CA LEU A 370 -0.98 34.40 -13.50
C LEU A 370 -1.90 34.44 -14.71
N LEU A 371 -1.72 33.59 -15.71
CA LEU A 371 -2.53 33.60 -16.92
C LEU A 371 -3.99 33.21 -16.62
N ILE A 372 -4.21 32.15 -15.85
CA ILE A 372 -5.58 31.67 -15.54
C ILE A 372 -6.26 32.61 -14.55
N GLY A 373 -5.53 33.04 -13.49
CA GLY A 373 -6.10 33.89 -12.45
C GLY A 373 -6.31 35.34 -12.90
N ASP A 374 -5.24 36.03 -13.20
CA ASP A 374 -5.27 37.50 -13.42
C ASP A 374 -5.86 37.89 -14.77
N VAL A 375 -5.48 37.17 -15.84
CA VAL A 375 -5.98 37.46 -17.20
C VAL A 375 -7.44 37.09 -17.36
N ALA A 376 -7.88 35.94 -16.83
CA ALA A 376 -9.28 35.53 -16.92
C ALA A 376 -10.23 36.51 -16.20
N VAL A 377 -9.80 37.06 -15.05
CA VAL A 377 -10.56 38.10 -14.33
C VAL A 377 -10.56 39.41 -15.11
N LYS A 378 -9.43 39.86 -15.63
CA LYS A 378 -9.34 41.09 -16.43
C LYS A 378 -10.15 41.04 -17.72
N LEU A 379 -10.22 39.86 -18.35
CA LEU A 379 -11.04 39.64 -19.55
C LEU A 379 -12.53 39.37 -19.24
N GLN A 380 -12.90 39.37 -17.96
CA GLN A 380 -14.25 39.05 -17.49
C GLN A 380 -14.75 37.66 -17.93
N TRP A 381 -13.84 36.72 -18.15
CA TRP A 381 -14.13 35.32 -18.42
C TRP A 381 -14.54 34.54 -17.18
N ALA A 382 -14.11 35.02 -16.00
CA ALA A 382 -14.56 34.51 -14.72
C ALA A 382 -14.55 35.62 -13.68
N SER A 383 -15.43 35.57 -12.68
CA SER A 383 -15.34 36.46 -11.51
C SER A 383 -14.24 35.95 -10.54
N SER A 384 -13.66 36.85 -9.74
CA SER A 384 -12.64 36.52 -8.74
C SER A 384 -13.15 35.51 -7.73
N GLU A 385 -14.45 35.52 -7.38
CA GLU A 385 -15.07 34.60 -6.46
C GLU A 385 -15.13 33.18 -7.04
N ILE A 386 -15.50 33.03 -8.32
CA ILE A 386 -15.51 31.72 -8.99
C ILE A 386 -14.13 31.10 -8.96
N ILE A 387 -13.09 31.89 -9.29
CA ILE A 387 -11.71 31.40 -9.27
C ILE A 387 -11.28 31.05 -7.85
N PHE A 388 -11.65 31.83 -6.83
CA PHE A 388 -11.34 31.55 -5.43
C PHE A 388 -11.95 30.22 -4.96
N TYR A 389 -13.25 29.98 -5.20
CA TYR A 389 -13.89 28.74 -4.79
C TYR A 389 -13.38 27.53 -5.58
N ALA A 390 -13.08 27.68 -6.87
CA ALA A 390 -12.46 26.64 -7.67
C ALA A 390 -11.05 26.30 -7.16
N ALA A 391 -10.22 27.31 -6.89
CA ALA A 391 -8.88 27.12 -6.33
C ALA A 391 -8.93 26.45 -4.94
N ALA A 392 -9.83 26.88 -4.05
CA ALA A 392 -10.03 26.25 -2.73
C ALA A 392 -10.41 24.77 -2.85
N THR A 393 -11.24 24.43 -3.83
CA THR A 393 -11.66 23.06 -4.12
C THR A 393 -10.47 22.19 -4.60
N VAL A 394 -9.62 22.75 -5.47
CA VAL A 394 -8.40 22.05 -5.95
C VAL A 394 -7.40 21.88 -4.80
N LEU A 395 -7.16 22.89 -3.98
CA LEU A 395 -6.28 22.79 -2.81
C LEU A 395 -6.77 21.71 -1.83
N ALA A 396 -8.08 21.63 -1.59
CA ALA A 396 -8.65 20.56 -0.79
C ALA A 396 -8.40 19.18 -1.41
N SER A 397 -8.52 19.04 -2.73
CA SER A 397 -8.26 17.76 -3.43
C SER A 397 -6.79 17.33 -3.35
N LEU A 398 -5.85 18.26 -3.37
CA LEU A 398 -4.41 18.00 -3.22
C LEU A 398 -4.02 17.61 -1.78
N SER A 399 -4.88 17.90 -0.80
CA SER A 399 -4.66 17.53 0.61
C SER A 399 -5.06 16.08 0.91
N LEU A 400 -5.60 15.35 -0.05
CA LEU A 400 -5.97 13.93 0.10
C LEU A 400 -4.72 13.04 0.03
N SER A 401 -4.72 11.95 0.80
CA SER A 401 -3.58 11.03 0.88
C SER A 401 -3.47 10.08 -0.31
N SER A 402 -4.59 9.72 -0.93
CA SER A 402 -4.65 8.82 -2.09
C SER A 402 -4.96 9.61 -3.35
N ILE A 403 -4.12 9.46 -4.36
CA ILE A 403 -4.30 10.09 -5.68
C ILE A 403 -5.56 9.51 -6.34
N GLU A 404 -5.76 8.19 -6.25
CA GLU A 404 -6.90 7.51 -6.86
C GLU A 404 -8.23 7.99 -6.25
N LEU A 405 -8.29 8.20 -4.93
CA LEU A 405 -9.47 8.76 -4.28
C LEU A 405 -9.69 10.21 -4.69
N SER A 406 -8.62 11.01 -4.80
CA SER A 406 -8.69 12.40 -5.27
C SER A 406 -9.28 12.49 -6.68
N ASP A 407 -8.84 11.61 -7.59
CA ASP A 407 -9.33 11.56 -8.97
C ASP A 407 -10.80 11.09 -9.03
N ALA A 408 -11.17 10.11 -8.22
CA ALA A 408 -12.57 9.67 -8.12
C ALA A 408 -13.50 10.80 -7.62
N ILE A 409 -13.09 11.53 -6.58
CA ILE A 409 -13.85 12.67 -6.04
C ILE A 409 -14.00 13.77 -7.08
N ARG A 410 -12.95 14.04 -7.88
CA ARG A 410 -13.01 15.01 -8.97
C ARG A 410 -14.03 14.61 -10.03
N MET A 411 -14.06 13.34 -10.44
CA MET A 411 -15.07 12.85 -11.39
C MET A 411 -16.49 12.99 -10.84
N TYR A 412 -16.69 12.66 -9.56
CA TYR A 412 -17.99 12.86 -8.90
C TYR A 412 -18.36 14.33 -8.77
N ARG A 413 -17.41 15.22 -8.47
CA ARG A 413 -17.64 16.68 -8.43
C ARG A 413 -18.07 17.21 -9.79
N LEU A 414 -17.36 16.85 -10.87
CA LEU A 414 -17.72 17.25 -12.22
C LEU A 414 -19.12 16.77 -12.60
N PHE A 415 -19.44 15.51 -12.29
CA PHE A 415 -20.78 14.97 -12.49
C PHE A 415 -21.85 15.74 -11.70
N LEU A 416 -21.58 16.07 -10.43
CA LEU A 416 -22.48 16.83 -9.58
C LEU A 416 -22.68 18.27 -10.08
N LEU A 417 -21.62 18.92 -10.59
CA LEU A 417 -21.67 20.21 -11.25
C LEU A 417 -22.59 20.17 -12.50
N LEU A 418 -22.42 19.15 -13.33
CA LEU A 418 -23.26 18.97 -14.53
C LEU A 418 -24.74 18.76 -14.16
N CYS A 419 -25.03 17.88 -13.18
CA CYS A 419 -26.38 17.66 -12.72
C CYS A 419 -27.02 18.95 -12.15
N THR A 420 -26.26 19.70 -11.33
CA THR A 420 -26.73 20.98 -10.77
C THR A 420 -26.98 22.01 -11.87
N GLY A 421 -26.03 22.14 -12.83
CA GLY A 421 -26.15 23.06 -13.96
C GLY A 421 -27.34 22.75 -14.88
N ILE A 422 -27.54 21.48 -15.23
CA ILE A 422 -28.72 21.02 -15.99
C ILE A 422 -30.01 21.34 -15.23
N GLY A 423 -30.00 21.07 -13.90
CA GLY A 423 -31.16 21.42 -13.06
C GLY A 423 -31.47 22.92 -13.03
N ILE A 424 -30.43 23.79 -13.06
CA ILE A 424 -30.62 25.25 -13.11
C ILE A 424 -31.25 25.71 -14.44
N LEU A 425 -30.87 25.05 -15.54
CA LEU A 425 -31.32 25.38 -16.88
C LEU A 425 -32.68 24.76 -17.24
N ALA A 426 -33.07 23.71 -16.51
CA ALA A 426 -34.35 23.04 -16.76
C ALA A 426 -35.53 23.90 -16.30
N PRO A 427 -36.65 23.93 -17.06
CA PRO A 427 -37.85 24.62 -16.63
C PRO A 427 -38.38 23.97 -15.33
N THR A 428 -38.59 24.80 -14.30
CA THR A 428 -39.19 24.32 -13.04
C THR A 428 -40.64 23.90 -13.26
N PRO A 429 -41.01 22.66 -12.90
CA PRO A 429 -42.43 22.31 -12.93
C PRO A 429 -43.17 23.17 -11.90
N PRO A 430 -44.30 23.78 -12.28
CA PRO A 430 -45.05 24.72 -11.42
C PRO A 430 -45.62 24.06 -10.14
N THR A 431 -45.53 22.75 -10.07
CA THR A 431 -46.06 21.94 -8.95
C THR A 431 -45.02 21.72 -7.80
N LEU A 432 -43.77 22.02 -8.02
CA LEU A 432 -42.71 21.83 -7.01
C LEU A 432 -42.21 23.19 -6.50
N PRO A 433 -42.32 23.48 -5.20
CA PRO A 433 -41.85 24.75 -4.61
C PRO A 433 -40.33 24.79 -4.39
N LEU A 434 -39.57 23.91 -5.05
CA LEU A 434 -38.14 23.82 -4.91
C LEU A 434 -37.38 24.48 -6.06
N PRO A 435 -36.28 25.18 -5.81
CA PRO A 435 -35.42 25.70 -6.86
C PRO A 435 -34.94 24.58 -7.79
N ALA A 436 -34.99 24.80 -9.11
CA ALA A 436 -34.62 23.77 -10.10
C ALA A 436 -33.19 23.23 -9.92
N GLY A 437 -32.26 24.10 -9.62
CA GLY A 437 -30.87 23.70 -9.32
C GLY A 437 -30.75 22.76 -8.13
N LEU A 438 -31.60 22.89 -7.12
CA LEU A 438 -31.62 22.01 -5.95
C LEU A 438 -32.04 20.59 -6.33
N ILE A 439 -33.00 20.44 -7.24
CA ILE A 439 -33.41 19.11 -7.74
C ILE A 439 -32.25 18.45 -8.47
N GLY A 440 -31.53 19.15 -9.34
CA GLY A 440 -30.36 18.65 -10.04
C GLY A 440 -29.25 18.24 -9.08
N PHE A 441 -28.97 19.05 -8.06
CA PHE A 441 -28.01 18.76 -7.03
C PHE A 441 -28.36 17.49 -6.22
N LEU A 442 -29.62 17.38 -5.76
CA LEU A 442 -30.04 16.21 -4.99
C LEU A 442 -30.03 14.92 -5.83
N THR A 443 -30.48 14.99 -7.10
CA THR A 443 -30.38 13.81 -7.99
C THR A 443 -28.95 13.38 -8.23
N GLY A 444 -28.02 14.33 -8.41
CA GLY A 444 -26.60 14.07 -8.49
C GLY A 444 -26.06 13.42 -7.21
N CYS A 445 -26.42 13.91 -6.03
CA CYS A 445 -26.05 13.31 -4.74
C CYS A 445 -26.58 11.89 -4.60
N ILE A 446 -27.84 11.63 -4.94
CA ILE A 446 -28.44 10.29 -4.89
C ILE A 446 -27.68 9.34 -5.82
N PHE A 447 -27.36 9.78 -7.05
CA PHE A 447 -26.60 8.96 -7.98
C PHE A 447 -25.19 8.63 -7.42
N ILE A 448 -24.48 9.61 -6.85
CA ILE A 448 -23.18 9.38 -6.23
C ILE A 448 -23.31 8.36 -5.10
N VAL A 449 -24.27 8.53 -4.20
CA VAL A 449 -24.49 7.59 -3.09
C VAL A 449 -24.79 6.18 -3.61
N LEU A 450 -25.64 6.05 -4.63
CA LEU A 450 -25.93 4.76 -5.27
C LEU A 450 -24.71 4.17 -5.96
N SER A 451 -23.93 4.97 -6.69
CA SER A 451 -22.69 4.55 -7.32
C SER A 451 -21.71 4.00 -6.27
N VAL A 452 -21.55 4.73 -5.18
CA VAL A 452 -20.68 4.36 -4.07
C VAL A 452 -21.16 3.06 -3.40
N ILE A 453 -22.45 2.89 -3.09
CA ILE A 453 -23.01 1.68 -2.47
C ILE A 453 -22.92 0.48 -3.43
N THR A 454 -23.09 0.68 -4.73
CA THR A 454 -23.01 -0.39 -5.74
C THR A 454 -21.59 -0.71 -6.19
N THR A 455 -20.57 -0.04 -5.61
CA THR A 455 -19.17 -0.38 -5.90
C THR A 455 -18.90 -1.82 -5.51
N PRO A 456 -18.41 -2.66 -6.45
CA PRO A 456 -18.17 -4.07 -6.16
C PRO A 456 -17.13 -4.20 -5.07
N ALA A 457 -17.53 -4.87 -3.98
CA ALA A 457 -16.63 -5.15 -2.89
C ALA A 457 -15.64 -6.25 -3.29
N PRO A 458 -14.35 -6.04 -3.16
CA PRO A 458 -13.38 -7.09 -3.44
C PRO A 458 -13.61 -8.27 -2.47
N PHE A 459 -13.67 -9.47 -3.02
CA PHE A 459 -13.75 -10.73 -2.26
C PHE A 459 -14.94 -10.83 -1.28
N GLY A 460 -16.12 -10.31 -1.67
CA GLY A 460 -17.37 -10.46 -0.92
C GLY A 460 -17.49 -9.63 0.36
N ARG A 461 -16.58 -8.69 0.58
CA ARG A 461 -16.62 -7.77 1.72
C ARG A 461 -17.13 -6.40 1.30
N SER A 462 -17.87 -5.72 2.18
CA SER A 462 -18.37 -4.38 1.89
C SER A 462 -17.23 -3.38 1.73
N TYR A 463 -17.26 -2.62 0.64
CA TYR A 463 -16.32 -1.53 0.39
C TYR A 463 -16.40 -0.42 1.47
N PHE A 464 -17.55 -0.34 2.16
CA PHE A 464 -17.80 0.60 3.27
C PHE A 464 -17.49 0.03 4.64
N TRP A 465 -16.83 -1.10 4.73
CA TRP A 465 -16.34 -1.56 6.02
C TRP A 465 -15.42 -0.49 6.65
N PRO A 466 -15.62 -0.11 7.93
CA PRO A 466 -16.50 -0.66 8.99
C PRO A 466 -17.83 0.09 9.18
N LEU A 467 -18.29 0.88 8.21
CA LEU A 467 -19.57 1.57 8.29
C LEU A 467 -20.75 0.63 7.96
N ILE A 468 -20.55 -0.24 6.97
CA ILE A 468 -21.55 -1.22 6.53
C ILE A 468 -20.88 -2.60 6.37
N PRO A 469 -21.22 -3.58 7.24
CA PRO A 469 -22.00 -3.48 8.47
C PRO A 469 -21.26 -2.67 9.54
N PHE A 470 -22.02 -2.00 10.42
CA PHE A 470 -21.41 -1.09 11.39
C PHE A 470 -20.65 -1.83 12.49
N ASN A 471 -19.37 -1.50 12.63
CA ASN A 471 -18.51 -1.97 13.72
C ASN A 471 -17.91 -0.77 14.46
N ARG A 472 -18.35 -0.56 15.70
CA ARG A 472 -17.97 0.60 16.51
C ARG A 472 -16.46 0.66 16.81
N GLU A 473 -15.83 -0.49 17.08
CA GLU A 473 -14.41 -0.54 17.44
C GLU A 473 -13.52 -0.24 16.22
N ALA A 474 -13.81 -0.89 15.08
CA ALA A 474 -13.10 -0.64 13.85
C ALA A 474 -13.34 0.80 13.34
N MET A 475 -14.57 1.33 13.44
CA MET A 475 -14.85 2.73 13.07
C MET A 475 -14.07 3.72 13.94
N ARG A 476 -13.91 3.44 15.23
CA ARG A 476 -13.07 4.27 16.11
C ARG A 476 -11.59 4.27 15.68
N SER A 477 -11.06 3.15 15.22
CA SER A 477 -9.67 3.09 14.72
C SER A 477 -9.48 3.82 13.39
N VAL A 478 -10.53 3.90 12.55
CA VAL A 478 -10.56 4.72 11.35
C VAL A 478 -10.55 6.21 11.69
N LEU A 479 -11.40 6.63 12.63
CA LEU A 479 -11.56 8.05 12.99
C LEU A 479 -10.44 8.57 13.90
N PHE A 480 -9.95 7.75 14.83
CA PHE A 480 -8.99 8.17 15.85
C PHE A 480 -7.74 7.30 15.84
N ARG A 481 -6.60 7.96 15.86
CA ARG A 481 -5.31 7.34 16.14
C ARG A 481 -5.13 7.19 17.65
N TYR A 482 -4.78 5.99 18.11
CA TYR A 482 -4.42 5.71 19.49
C TYR A 482 -2.88 5.76 19.70
N PRO A 483 -2.40 6.07 20.93
CA PRO A 483 -0.99 5.91 21.28
C PRO A 483 -0.53 4.47 21.10
N ALA A 484 0.76 4.27 20.75
CA ALA A 484 1.33 2.94 20.47
C ALA A 484 1.20 1.93 21.63
N LYS A 485 1.14 2.40 22.88
CA LYS A 485 0.91 1.55 24.07
C LYS A 485 -0.50 0.94 24.14
N ARG A 486 -1.46 1.53 23.44
CA ARG A 486 -2.84 1.03 23.42
C ARG A 486 -3.00 0.17 22.16
N LYS A 487 -3.32 -1.11 22.37
CA LYS A 487 -3.58 -2.03 21.27
C LYS A 487 -4.67 -1.43 20.36
N GLN A 488 -4.36 -1.17 19.10
CA GLN A 488 -5.36 -0.70 18.16
C GLN A 488 -6.33 -1.85 17.87
N PRO A 489 -7.64 -1.62 17.86
CA PRO A 489 -8.57 -2.63 17.42
C PRO A 489 -8.29 -2.95 15.94
N PRO A 490 -8.26 -4.23 15.55
CA PRO A 490 -8.01 -4.62 14.18
C PRO A 490 -9.06 -4.00 13.26
N GLN A 491 -8.61 -3.39 12.16
CA GLN A 491 -9.48 -2.83 11.13
C GLN A 491 -10.08 -3.94 10.25
N ILE A 492 -9.57 -5.14 10.35
CA ILE A 492 -10.08 -6.32 9.64
C ILE A 492 -11.14 -7.03 10.45
N TRP A 493 -12.08 -7.60 9.70
CA TRP A 493 -13.19 -8.44 10.17
C TRP A 493 -12.74 -9.79 10.77
N ASN A 494 -11.49 -10.07 10.99
CA ASN A 494 -11.09 -11.35 11.52
C ASN A 494 -11.39 -11.45 13.00
N ARG A 495 -12.55 -11.96 13.34
CA ARG A 495 -12.70 -12.77 14.55
C ARG A 495 -13.12 -14.17 14.14
N LYS A 496 -12.28 -15.11 14.58
CA LYS A 496 -12.55 -16.53 14.63
C LYS A 496 -13.91 -16.81 15.25
#